data_46dd1f329d624151747fd8ae0661c86c
#
_entry.id   46dd1f329d624151747fd8ae0661c86c
#
_cell.length_a   1.000
_cell.length_b   1.000
_cell.length_c   1.000
_cell.angle_alpha   90.00
_cell.angle_beta   90.00
_cell.angle_gamma   90.00
#
_symmetry.space_group_name_H-M   'P 1'
#
loop_
_entity.id
_entity.type
_entity.pdbx_description
1 polymer ?
#
loop_
_entity_poly.entity_id
_entity_poly.type
_entity_poly.pdbx_seq_one_letter_code
_entity_poly.pdbx_strand_id
1 'polypeptide(L)'
;MRRCLAFAILFFTASLASNAQNYGVIGDWKTPLGSTVSFNRCGQQVCAWILVVSPSAPSNKDIHNPDSSLHDRSLCGMRIGTGFKLESPTTATGGLLYDPKTGRTYHSKLAVEGGNLIVHGYYGIAFLSGSEKWTHADPPANPCPISN
;
A
#
# COMPACT_ATOMS: atom_id res chain seq x y z
N MET A 1 47.48 28.47 -50.12
CA MET A 1 47.00 27.19 -49.62
C MET A 1 46.39 27.39 -48.19
N ARG A 2 45.07 27.46 -48.07
CA ARG A 2 44.37 27.64 -46.80
C ARG A 2 43.67 26.31 -46.47
N ARG A 3 44.14 25.62 -45.42
CA ARG A 3 43.52 24.40 -44.89
C ARG A 3 42.45 24.80 -43.89
N CYS A 4 41.17 24.59 -44.24
CA CYS A 4 40.07 24.66 -43.26
C CYS A 4 39.99 23.34 -42.49
N LEU A 5 40.27 23.40 -41.20
CA LEU A 5 39.96 22.31 -40.28
C LEU A 5 38.49 22.47 -39.83
N ALA A 6 37.67 21.51 -40.24
CA ALA A 6 36.30 21.40 -39.72
C ALA A 6 36.33 20.65 -38.39
N PHE A 7 35.97 21.32 -37.31
CA PHE A 7 35.76 20.72 -36.00
C PHE A 7 34.34 20.12 -35.95
N ALA A 8 34.23 18.81 -35.93
CA ALA A 8 32.97 18.11 -35.71
C ALA A 8 32.71 18.04 -34.20
N ILE A 9 31.71 18.80 -33.73
CA ILE A 9 31.24 18.74 -32.36
C ILE A 9 30.27 17.57 -32.24
N LEU A 10 30.69 16.49 -31.59
CA LEU A 10 29.82 15.35 -31.21
C LEU A 10 28.94 15.76 -30.01
N PHE A 11 27.65 15.99 -30.25
CA PHE A 11 26.67 16.11 -29.16
C PHE A 11 26.37 14.74 -28.58
N PHE A 12 26.90 14.47 -27.39
CA PHE A 12 26.56 13.29 -26.61
C PHE A 12 25.24 13.56 -25.86
N THR A 13 24.13 13.09 -26.40
CA THR A 13 22.81 13.16 -25.72
C THR A 13 22.78 12.07 -24.66
N ALA A 14 22.97 12.44 -23.39
CA ALA A 14 22.74 11.54 -22.26
C ALA A 14 21.23 11.31 -22.12
N SER A 15 20.77 10.13 -22.53
CA SER A 15 19.41 9.66 -22.25
C SER A 15 19.27 9.38 -20.74
N LEU A 16 18.55 10.24 -20.03
CA LEU A 16 18.11 9.96 -18.66
C LEU A 16 17.09 8.82 -18.72
N ALA A 17 17.53 7.60 -18.47
CA ALA A 17 16.65 6.46 -18.25
C ALA A 17 15.91 6.72 -16.92
N SER A 18 14.65 7.15 -17.01
CA SER A 18 13.75 7.18 -15.85
C SER A 18 13.54 5.72 -15.42
N ASN A 19 14.18 5.31 -14.32
CA ASN A 19 13.87 4.06 -13.66
C ASN A 19 12.44 4.15 -13.11
N ALA A 20 11.46 3.68 -13.89
CA ALA A 20 10.13 3.41 -13.37
C ALA A 20 10.27 2.27 -12.35
N GLN A 21 10.22 2.61 -11.08
CA GLN A 21 10.22 1.60 -10.01
C GLN A 21 8.91 0.80 -10.14
N ASN A 22 9.03 -0.45 -10.57
CA ASN A 22 7.90 -1.38 -10.64
C ASN A 22 7.58 -1.88 -9.22
N TYR A 23 6.75 -1.16 -8.50
CA TYR A 23 6.23 -1.59 -7.22
C TYR A 23 5.26 -2.77 -7.42
N GLY A 24 5.35 -3.76 -6.51
CA GLY A 24 4.37 -4.83 -6.40
C GLY A 24 3.37 -4.56 -5.27
N VAL A 25 2.36 -5.42 -5.14
CA VAL A 25 1.40 -5.36 -4.01
C VAL A 25 2.13 -5.51 -2.67
N ILE A 26 3.14 -6.39 -2.61
CA ILE A 26 3.97 -6.57 -1.41
C ILE A 26 4.84 -5.33 -1.23
N GLY A 27 4.78 -4.74 -0.04
CA GLY A 27 5.49 -3.51 0.30
C GLY A 27 4.69 -2.64 1.26
N ASP A 28 5.21 -1.45 1.50
CA ASP A 28 4.65 -0.49 2.44
C ASP A 28 3.88 0.59 1.67
N TRP A 29 2.66 0.86 2.13
CA TRP A 29 1.73 1.75 1.45
C TRP A 29 1.13 2.76 2.42
N LYS A 30 1.12 4.02 2.03
CA LYS A 30 0.54 5.11 2.80
C LYS A 30 -0.91 5.31 2.40
N THR A 31 -1.81 5.20 3.38
CA THR A 31 -3.24 5.44 3.20
C THR A 31 -3.53 6.92 2.99
N PRO A 32 -4.71 7.31 2.47
CA PRO A 32 -5.12 8.72 2.34
C PRO A 32 -5.10 9.48 3.66
N LEU A 33 -5.33 8.80 4.78
CA LEU A 33 -5.28 9.39 6.13
C LEU A 33 -3.88 9.44 6.74
N GLY A 34 -2.85 8.92 6.04
CA GLY A 34 -1.46 9.02 6.45
C GLY A 34 -0.95 7.86 7.32
N SER A 35 -1.72 6.82 7.58
CA SER A 35 -1.21 5.58 8.18
C SER A 35 -0.37 4.82 7.16
N THR A 36 0.64 4.08 7.63
CA THR A 36 1.41 3.16 6.77
C THR A 36 0.96 1.73 7.04
N VAL A 37 0.62 1.02 5.98
CA VAL A 37 0.21 -0.38 5.98
C VAL A 37 1.19 -1.19 5.16
N SER A 38 1.68 -2.29 5.74
CA SER A 38 2.57 -3.24 5.06
C SER A 38 1.80 -4.45 4.57
N PHE A 39 1.93 -4.77 3.29
CA PHE A 39 1.46 -6.02 2.73
C PHE A 39 2.64 -6.98 2.60
N ASN A 40 2.56 -8.12 3.28
CA ASN A 40 3.60 -9.13 3.30
C ASN A 40 3.01 -10.54 3.16
N ARG A 41 3.86 -11.51 2.84
CA ARG A 41 3.43 -12.91 2.80
C ARG A 41 3.13 -13.41 4.22
N CYS A 42 2.02 -14.13 4.35
CA CYS A 42 1.63 -14.88 5.52
C CYS A 42 1.25 -16.30 5.06
N GLY A 43 2.24 -17.19 5.04
CA GLY A 43 2.13 -18.50 4.37
C GLY A 43 2.05 -18.33 2.84
N GLN A 44 1.03 -18.94 2.23
CA GLN A 44 0.79 -18.86 0.78
C GLN A 44 -0.02 -17.63 0.35
N GLN A 45 -0.53 -16.87 1.31
CA GLN A 45 -1.35 -15.69 1.09
C GLN A 45 -0.55 -14.40 1.34
N VAL A 46 -1.21 -13.27 1.16
CA VAL A 46 -0.72 -11.96 1.58
C VAL A 46 -1.66 -11.43 2.64
N CYS A 47 -1.06 -10.88 3.68
CA CYS A 47 -1.73 -10.20 4.78
C CYS A 47 -1.29 -8.74 4.86
N ALA A 48 -2.00 -7.93 5.62
CA ALA A 48 -1.70 -6.52 5.80
C ALA A 48 -1.66 -6.16 7.30
N TRP A 49 -0.66 -5.36 7.68
CA TRP A 49 -0.48 -4.88 9.05
C TRP A 49 -0.29 -3.37 9.08
N ILE A 50 -0.79 -2.72 10.12
CA ILE A 50 -0.52 -1.30 10.36
C ILE A 50 0.89 -1.15 10.93
N LEU A 51 1.80 -0.54 10.17
CA LEU A 51 3.16 -0.22 10.61
C LEU A 51 3.27 1.15 11.29
N VAL A 52 2.44 2.11 10.87
CA VAL A 52 2.40 3.44 11.46
C VAL A 52 0.94 3.89 11.53
N VAL A 53 0.51 4.23 12.73
CA VAL A 53 -0.80 4.88 12.92
C VAL A 53 -0.63 6.36 12.62
N SER A 54 -1.50 6.91 11.76
CA SER A 54 -1.47 8.33 11.43
C SER A 54 -1.65 9.21 12.68
N PRO A 55 -0.89 10.30 12.83
CA PRO A 55 -1.16 11.31 13.86
C PRO A 55 -2.55 11.95 13.72
N SER A 56 -3.15 11.89 12.53
CA SER A 56 -4.51 12.39 12.26
C SER A 56 -5.60 11.35 12.54
N ALA A 57 -5.24 10.13 12.97
CA ALA A 57 -6.22 9.14 13.37
C ALA A 57 -6.94 9.60 14.65
N PRO A 58 -8.26 9.39 14.77
CA PRO A 58 -9.03 9.81 15.94
C PRO A 58 -8.61 9.06 17.21
N SER A 59 -7.98 7.90 17.07
CA SER A 59 -7.45 7.08 18.17
C SER A 59 -6.32 6.18 17.63
N ASN A 60 -5.42 5.78 18.52
CA ASN A 60 -4.47 4.70 18.29
C ASN A 60 -5.01 3.32 18.74
N LYS A 61 -6.28 3.29 19.14
CA LYS A 61 -7.02 2.10 19.56
C LYS A 61 -8.18 1.82 18.61
N ASP A 62 -8.64 0.59 18.60
CA ASP A 62 -9.70 0.07 17.72
C ASP A 62 -11.12 0.39 18.24
N ILE A 63 -11.36 1.66 18.53
CA ILE A 63 -12.55 2.15 19.22
C ILE A 63 -13.87 1.94 18.46
N HIS A 64 -13.81 1.67 17.16
CA HIS A 64 -14.99 1.41 16.31
C HIS A 64 -15.23 -0.08 16.05
N ASN A 65 -14.46 -0.97 16.72
CA ASN A 65 -14.66 -2.39 16.56
C ASN A 65 -16.09 -2.79 16.94
N PRO A 66 -16.79 -3.64 16.16
CA PRO A 66 -18.12 -4.14 16.52
C PRO A 66 -18.15 -4.89 17.85
N ASP A 67 -17.02 -5.53 18.21
CA ASP A 67 -16.82 -6.13 19.52
C ASP A 67 -16.21 -5.12 20.48
N SER A 68 -17.00 -4.64 21.43
CA SER A 68 -16.58 -3.64 22.43
C SER A 68 -15.42 -4.11 23.32
N SER A 69 -15.24 -5.42 23.50
CA SER A 69 -14.11 -5.97 24.24
C SER A 69 -12.76 -5.71 23.57
N LEU A 70 -12.77 -5.36 22.28
CA LEU A 70 -11.58 -5.06 21.48
C LEU A 70 -11.31 -3.54 21.35
N HIS A 71 -12.12 -2.66 21.94
CA HIS A 71 -11.94 -1.22 21.83
C HIS A 71 -10.59 -0.73 22.38
N ASP A 72 -10.00 -1.43 23.33
CA ASP A 72 -8.69 -1.11 23.89
C ASP A 72 -7.51 -1.68 23.09
N ARG A 73 -7.78 -2.46 22.05
CA ARG A 73 -6.76 -3.07 21.21
C ARG A 73 -5.99 -1.97 20.45
N SER A 74 -4.64 -2.04 20.49
CA SER A 74 -3.79 -1.14 19.74
C SER A 74 -3.94 -1.34 18.23
N LEU A 75 -4.01 -0.24 17.48
CA LEU A 75 -3.91 -0.27 16.03
C LEU A 75 -2.47 -0.53 15.56
N CYS A 76 -1.47 -0.15 16.37
CA CYS A 76 -0.07 -0.34 16.07
C CYS A 76 0.27 -1.83 15.98
N GLY A 77 0.75 -2.30 14.83
CA GLY A 77 1.07 -3.70 14.57
C GLY A 77 -0.14 -4.60 14.31
N MET A 78 -1.34 -4.04 14.30
CA MET A 78 -2.56 -4.82 14.10
C MET A 78 -2.63 -5.35 12.66
N ARG A 79 -2.95 -6.65 12.52
CA ARG A 79 -3.27 -7.24 11.22
C ARG A 79 -4.68 -6.83 10.81
N ILE A 80 -4.76 -6.10 9.71
CA ILE A 80 -6.02 -5.59 9.14
C ILE A 80 -6.40 -6.29 7.84
N GLY A 81 -5.47 -6.98 7.19
CA GLY A 81 -5.73 -7.68 5.92
C GLY A 81 -5.38 -9.15 5.99
N THR A 82 -6.23 -10.00 5.41
CA THR A 82 -6.03 -11.46 5.33
C THR A 82 -6.57 -12.04 4.03
N GLY A 83 -6.07 -13.20 3.65
CA GLY A 83 -6.65 -14.01 2.59
C GLY A 83 -6.38 -13.54 1.16
N PHE A 84 -5.55 -12.54 0.95
CA PHE A 84 -5.23 -12.09 -0.40
C PHE A 84 -4.38 -13.12 -1.14
N LYS A 85 -4.83 -13.49 -2.33
CA LYS A 85 -4.10 -14.35 -3.26
C LYS A 85 -3.45 -13.47 -4.33
N LEU A 86 -2.13 -13.57 -4.46
CA LEU A 86 -1.42 -12.90 -5.57
C LEU A 86 -1.76 -13.59 -6.89
N GLU A 87 -2.37 -12.85 -7.80
CA GLU A 87 -2.58 -13.28 -9.19
C GLU A 87 -1.37 -12.90 -10.07
N SER A 88 -0.70 -11.81 -9.70
CA SER A 88 0.53 -11.31 -10.31
C SER A 88 1.33 -10.51 -9.26
N PRO A 89 2.57 -10.06 -9.55
CA PRO A 89 3.27 -9.15 -8.65
C PRO A 89 2.48 -7.87 -8.31
N THR A 90 1.64 -7.39 -9.23
CA THR A 90 0.91 -6.12 -9.12
C THR A 90 -0.58 -6.28 -8.81
N THR A 91 -1.09 -7.51 -8.68
CA THR A 91 -2.51 -7.74 -8.39
C THR A 91 -2.73 -8.84 -7.35
N ALA A 92 -3.70 -8.62 -6.44
CA ALA A 92 -4.13 -9.62 -5.49
C ALA A 92 -5.66 -9.56 -5.30
N THR A 93 -6.28 -10.72 -5.05
CA THR A 93 -7.74 -10.86 -4.99
C THR A 93 -8.18 -11.69 -3.79
N GLY A 94 -9.48 -11.68 -3.50
CA GLY A 94 -10.13 -12.56 -2.53
C GLY A 94 -9.84 -12.25 -1.07
N GLY A 95 -9.17 -11.12 -0.78
CA GLY A 95 -8.84 -10.76 0.59
C GLY A 95 -9.97 -10.07 1.33
N LEU A 96 -9.82 -10.05 2.65
CA LEU A 96 -10.61 -9.26 3.58
C LEU A 96 -9.74 -8.16 4.16
N LEU A 97 -10.24 -6.93 4.17
CA LEU A 97 -9.56 -5.78 4.73
C LEU A 97 -10.46 -5.10 5.76
N TYR A 98 -9.99 -5.05 6.99
CA TYR A 98 -10.65 -4.35 8.10
C TYR A 98 -10.28 -2.87 8.08
N ASP A 99 -11.27 -2.01 8.19
CA ASP A 99 -11.11 -0.56 8.33
C ASP A 99 -11.40 -0.13 9.78
N PRO A 100 -10.36 0.20 10.56
CA PRO A 100 -10.54 0.64 11.95
C PRO A 100 -11.32 1.94 12.10
N LYS A 101 -11.37 2.76 11.05
CA LYS A 101 -12.12 4.02 11.06
C LYS A 101 -13.63 3.80 11.11
N THR A 102 -14.09 2.75 10.48
CA THR A 102 -15.54 2.42 10.39
C THR A 102 -15.91 1.18 11.19
N GLY A 103 -14.95 0.38 11.64
CA GLY A 103 -15.16 -0.90 12.29
C GLY A 103 -15.67 -1.98 11.32
N ARG A 104 -15.55 -1.80 10.01
CA ARG A 104 -16.08 -2.70 8.99
C ARG A 104 -14.98 -3.50 8.31
N THR A 105 -15.32 -4.71 7.92
CA THR A 105 -14.46 -5.56 7.08
C THR A 105 -15.03 -5.61 5.67
N TYR A 106 -14.18 -5.33 4.70
CA TYR A 106 -14.54 -5.30 3.28
C TYR A 106 -13.90 -6.49 2.56
N HIS A 107 -14.65 -7.11 1.67
CA HIS A 107 -14.03 -7.91 0.62
C HIS A 107 -13.20 -6.99 -0.27
N SER A 108 -11.97 -7.39 -0.57
CA SER A 108 -11.06 -6.47 -1.24
C SER A 108 -10.24 -7.15 -2.32
N LYS A 109 -9.89 -6.36 -3.32
CA LYS A 109 -8.86 -6.68 -4.31
C LYS A 109 -7.91 -5.50 -4.44
N LEU A 110 -6.67 -5.80 -4.80
CA LEU A 110 -5.57 -4.87 -4.86
C LEU A 110 -4.98 -4.85 -6.26
N ALA A 111 -4.67 -3.66 -6.76
CA ALA A 111 -3.96 -3.48 -8.02
C ALA A 111 -2.95 -2.35 -7.90
N VAL A 112 -1.73 -2.54 -8.39
CA VAL A 112 -0.75 -1.45 -8.48
C VAL A 112 -0.86 -0.82 -9.85
N GLU A 113 -1.19 0.46 -9.88
CA GLU A 113 -1.38 1.25 -11.10
C GLU A 113 -0.62 2.58 -10.97
N GLY A 114 0.25 2.88 -11.93
CA GLY A 114 1.03 4.11 -11.95
C GLY A 114 1.85 4.35 -10.67
N GLY A 115 2.36 3.27 -10.04
CA GLY A 115 3.14 3.34 -8.81
C GLY A 115 2.31 3.53 -7.53
N ASN A 116 0.97 3.47 -7.64
CA ASN A 116 0.06 3.55 -6.51
C ASN A 116 -0.67 2.21 -6.32
N LEU A 117 -0.99 1.87 -5.07
CA LEU A 117 -1.86 0.74 -4.77
C LEU A 117 -3.32 1.22 -4.79
N ILE A 118 -4.11 0.63 -5.68
CA ILE A 118 -5.55 0.82 -5.73
C ILE A 118 -6.20 -0.29 -4.91
N VAL A 119 -6.85 0.09 -3.83
CA VAL A 119 -7.58 -0.80 -2.94
C VAL A 119 -9.05 -0.71 -3.29
N HIS A 120 -9.59 -1.75 -3.91
CA HIS A 120 -11.03 -1.86 -4.18
C HIS A 120 -11.69 -2.62 -3.03
N GLY A 121 -12.59 -1.95 -2.30
CA GLY A 121 -13.39 -2.54 -1.24
C GLY A 121 -14.85 -2.66 -1.64
N TYR A 122 -15.51 -3.76 -1.25
CA TYR A 122 -16.94 -3.92 -1.37
C TYR A 122 -17.52 -4.60 -0.13
N TYR A 123 -18.65 -4.08 0.33
CA TYR A 123 -19.36 -4.55 1.52
C TYR A 123 -20.77 -4.99 1.14
N GLY A 124 -21.11 -6.22 1.46
CA GLY A 124 -22.43 -6.79 1.10
C GLY A 124 -22.56 -7.01 -0.42
N ILE A 125 -23.64 -6.51 -1.01
CA ILE A 125 -23.89 -6.59 -2.45
C ILE A 125 -23.05 -5.52 -3.16
N ALA A 126 -22.56 -5.82 -4.37
CA ALA A 126 -21.57 -5.04 -5.14
C ALA A 126 -21.87 -3.51 -5.36
N PHE A 127 -23.02 -3.04 -4.96
CA PHE A 127 -23.44 -1.64 -5.09
C PHE A 127 -22.81 -0.68 -4.08
N LEU A 128 -22.16 -1.18 -3.02
CA LEU A 128 -21.46 -0.38 -2.02
C LEU A 128 -19.93 -0.54 -2.17
N SER A 129 -19.45 -0.50 -3.40
CA SER A 129 -18.03 -0.59 -3.68
C SER A 129 -17.41 0.80 -3.73
N GLY A 130 -16.20 0.90 -3.17
CA GLY A 130 -15.36 2.07 -3.25
C GLY A 130 -13.94 1.68 -3.60
N SER A 131 -13.15 2.67 -4.03
CA SER A 131 -11.73 2.49 -4.27
C SER A 131 -10.97 3.59 -3.57
N GLU A 132 -9.87 3.20 -2.92
CA GLU A 132 -8.91 4.13 -2.36
C GLU A 132 -7.59 4.00 -3.11
N LYS A 133 -6.91 5.12 -3.28
CA LYS A 133 -5.55 5.18 -3.82
C LYS A 133 -4.56 5.40 -2.69
N TRP A 134 -3.66 4.43 -2.48
CA TRP A 134 -2.59 4.50 -1.51
C TRP A 134 -1.27 4.73 -2.23
N THR A 135 -0.43 5.59 -1.69
CA THR A 135 0.88 5.89 -2.28
C THR A 135 1.95 4.97 -1.70
N HIS A 136 2.98 4.66 -2.48
CA HIS A 136 4.13 3.91 -1.95
C HIS A 136 4.75 4.68 -0.79
N ALA A 137 5.14 3.95 0.26
CA ALA A 137 5.82 4.49 1.42
C ALA A 137 7.23 3.91 1.53
N ASP A 138 8.19 4.77 1.89
CA ASP A 138 9.50 4.29 2.33
C ASP A 138 9.36 3.56 3.67
N PRO A 139 10.24 2.59 3.97
CA PRO A 139 10.24 1.92 5.26
C PRO A 139 10.29 2.94 6.41
N PRO A 140 9.33 2.91 7.35
CA PRO A 140 9.31 3.86 8.45
C PRO A 140 10.49 3.64 9.40
N ALA A 141 11.02 4.75 9.96
CA ALA A 141 12.16 4.69 10.89
C ALA A 141 11.83 3.93 12.19
N ASN A 142 10.59 4.03 12.65
CA ASN A 142 10.11 3.38 13.88
C ASN A 142 8.78 2.65 13.60
N PRO A 143 8.82 1.49 12.92
CA PRO A 143 7.60 0.75 12.62
C PRO A 143 7.03 0.10 13.87
N CYS A 144 5.71 -0.05 13.88
CA CYS A 144 5.03 -0.91 14.83
C CYS A 144 5.53 -2.37 14.70
N PRO A 145 5.81 -3.06 15.80
CA PRO A 145 6.13 -4.48 15.73
C PRO A 145 4.92 -5.27 15.20
N ILE A 146 5.18 -6.11 14.20
CA ILE A 146 4.16 -7.02 13.66
C ILE A 146 4.45 -8.44 14.16
N SER A 147 3.41 -9.14 14.61
CA SER A 147 3.48 -10.57 14.91
C SER A 147 2.91 -11.36 13.73
N ASN A 148 3.68 -12.28 13.22
CA ASN A 148 3.26 -13.24 12.20
C ASN A 148 2.41 -14.36 12.81
#